data_8d0136193d1672dc68bb874c145cfff6
#
_entry.id   8d0136193d1672dc68bb874c145cfff6
#
_cell.length_a   1.000
_cell.length_b   1.000
_cell.length_c   1.000
_cell.angle_alpha   90.00
_cell.angle_beta   90.00
_cell.angle_gamma   90.00
#
_symmetry.space_group_name_H-M   'P 1'
#
loop_
_entity.id
_entity.type
_entity.pdbx_description
1 polymer ?
#
loop_
_entity_poly.entity_id
_entity_poly.type
_entity_poly.pdbx_seq_one_letter_code
_entity_poly.pdbx_strand_id
1 'polypeptide(L)' 'MADATRANQRQILSNQKTIMANQKKILANQGRIERNQNTILANQKRILTKIASS' A
#
# COMPACT_ATOMS: atom_id res chain seq x y z
N MET A 1 -24.37 27.60 -16.74
CA MET A 1 -24.30 27.51 -15.26
C MET A 1 -24.53 26.10 -14.79
N ALA A 2 -25.70 25.49 -15.06
CA ALA A 2 -25.97 24.12 -14.65
C ALA A 2 -24.97 23.10 -15.22
N ASP A 3 -24.53 23.32 -16.48
CA ASP A 3 -23.59 22.41 -17.14
C ASP A 3 -22.18 22.50 -16.54
N ALA A 4 -21.73 23.69 -16.17
CA ALA A 4 -20.46 23.87 -15.50
C ALA A 4 -20.46 23.20 -14.13
N THR A 5 -21.57 23.31 -13.39
CA THR A 5 -21.72 22.66 -12.08
C THR A 5 -21.69 21.14 -12.22
N ARG A 6 -22.39 20.59 -13.22
CA ARG A 6 -22.39 19.15 -13.49
C ARG A 6 -21.00 18.67 -13.87
N ALA A 7 -20.29 19.42 -14.72
CA ALA A 7 -18.95 19.06 -15.11
C ALA A 7 -18.01 19.04 -13.92
N ASN A 8 -18.12 20.01 -13.03
CA ASN A 8 -17.33 20.07 -11.80
C ASN A 8 -17.64 18.89 -10.90
N GLN A 9 -18.92 18.55 -10.74
CA GLN A 9 -19.32 17.41 -9.92
C GLN A 9 -18.78 16.10 -10.47
N ARG A 10 -18.80 15.92 -11.80
CA ARG A 10 -18.22 14.73 -12.44
C ARG A 10 -16.73 14.63 -12.20
N GLN A 11 -16.02 15.75 -12.28
CA GLN A 11 -14.59 15.77 -12.00
C GLN A 11 -14.31 15.40 -10.55
N ILE A 12 -15.08 15.94 -9.62
CA ILE A 12 -14.93 15.60 -8.21
C ILE A 12 -15.14 14.11 -7.97
N LEU A 13 -16.21 13.55 -8.54
CA LEU A 13 -16.50 12.12 -8.40
C LEU A 13 -15.38 11.27 -9.00
N SER A 14 -14.87 11.65 -10.16
CA SER A 14 -13.77 10.96 -10.81
C SER A 14 -12.51 11.00 -9.95
N ASN A 15 -12.20 12.17 -9.40
CA ASN A 15 -11.04 12.34 -8.52
C ASN A 15 -11.18 11.50 -7.25
N GLN A 16 -12.36 11.43 -6.67
CA GLN A 16 -12.63 10.61 -5.49
C GLN A 16 -12.41 9.13 -5.78
N LYS A 17 -12.85 8.66 -6.94
CA LYS A 17 -12.62 7.26 -7.35
C LYS A 17 -11.13 6.96 -7.49
N THR A 18 -10.39 7.89 -8.08
CA THR A 18 -8.93 7.76 -8.22
C THR A 18 -8.25 7.71 -6.86
N ILE A 19 -8.65 8.58 -5.94
CA ILE A 19 -8.12 8.61 -4.58
C ILE A 19 -8.37 7.28 -3.88
N MET A 20 -9.59 6.75 -3.95
CA MET A 20 -9.91 5.46 -3.34
C MET A 20 -9.10 4.33 -3.93
N ALA A 21 -8.91 4.31 -5.26
CA ALA A 21 -8.09 3.31 -5.91
C ALA A 21 -6.64 3.40 -5.44
N ASN A 22 -6.11 4.61 -5.32
CA ASN A 22 -4.75 4.84 -4.83
C ASN A 22 -4.60 4.39 -3.38
N GLN A 23 -5.58 4.67 -2.54
CA GLN A 23 -5.57 4.22 -1.15
C GLN A 23 -5.53 2.71 -1.04
N LYS A 24 -6.28 1.99 -1.87
CA LYS A 24 -6.24 0.52 -1.91
C LYS A 24 -4.85 0.01 -2.28
N LYS A 25 -4.21 0.65 -3.27
CA LYS A 25 -2.85 0.28 -3.67
C LYS A 25 -1.85 0.53 -2.55
N ILE A 26 -1.99 1.63 -1.85
CA ILE A 26 -1.12 1.95 -0.71
C ILE A 26 -1.27 0.90 0.38
N LEU A 27 -2.48 0.53 0.73
CA LEU A 27 -2.74 -0.50 1.74
C LEU A 27 -2.15 -1.85 1.32
N ALA A 28 -2.29 -2.22 0.05
CA ALA A 28 -1.70 -3.45 -0.48
C ALA A 28 -0.19 -3.42 -0.39
N ASN A 29 0.44 -2.28 -0.72
CA ASN A 29 1.89 -2.12 -0.62
C ASN A 29 2.37 -2.20 0.82
N GLN A 30 1.65 -1.59 1.75
CA GLN A 30 1.97 -1.67 3.18
C GLN A 30 1.94 -3.11 3.66
N GLY A 31 0.94 -3.89 3.22
CA GLY A 31 0.87 -5.30 3.55
C GLY A 31 2.06 -6.09 3.04
N ARG A 32 2.52 -5.80 1.83
CA ARG A 32 3.72 -6.43 1.26
C ARG A 32 4.97 -6.07 2.05
N ILE A 33 5.09 -4.80 2.42
CA ILE A 33 6.22 -4.33 3.22
C ILE A 33 6.26 -5.06 4.56
N GLU A 34 5.13 -5.19 5.24
CA GLU A 34 5.06 -5.91 6.51
C GLU A 34 5.48 -7.37 6.36
N ARG A 35 4.98 -8.05 5.31
CA ARG A 35 5.36 -9.44 5.05
C ARG A 35 6.85 -9.57 4.75
N ASN A 36 7.40 -8.64 3.98
CA ASN A 36 8.82 -8.64 3.67
C ASN A 36 9.65 -8.43 4.92
N GLN A 37 9.24 -7.50 5.79
CA GLN A 37 9.94 -7.27 7.07
C GLN A 37 9.92 -8.53 7.93
N ASN A 38 8.79 -9.22 8.00
CA ASN A 38 8.69 -10.46 8.77
C ASN A 38 9.60 -11.54 8.19
N THR A 39 9.70 -11.63 6.88
CA THR A 39 10.60 -12.56 6.21
C THR A 39 12.06 -12.23 6.51
N ILE A 40 12.41 -10.96 6.47
CA ILE A 40 13.77 -10.49 6.79
C ILE A 40 14.11 -10.85 8.24
N LEU A 41 13.22 -10.59 9.17
CA LEU A 41 13.42 -10.92 10.58
C LEU A 41 13.63 -12.41 10.78
N ALA A 42 12.82 -13.24 10.11
CA ALA A 42 12.96 -14.69 10.17
C ALA A 42 14.31 -15.14 9.62
N ASN A 43 14.75 -14.57 8.52
CA ASN A 43 16.05 -14.88 7.93
C ASN A 43 17.20 -14.46 8.84
N GLN A 44 17.10 -13.32 9.48
CA GLN A 44 18.11 -12.86 10.42
C GLN A 44 18.23 -13.82 11.63
N LYS A 45 17.10 -14.30 12.13
CA LYS A 45 17.11 -15.29 13.22
C LYS A 45 17.80 -16.57 12.80
N ARG A 46 17.55 -17.06 11.60
CA ARG A 46 18.21 -18.26 11.06
C ARG A 46 19.72 -18.07 10.97
N ILE A 47 20.13 -16.91 10.47
CA ILE A 47 21.55 -16.60 10.32
C ILE A 47 22.21 -16.56 11.70
N LEU A 48 21.63 -15.88 12.66
CA LEU A 48 22.15 -15.81 14.01
C LEU A 48 22.25 -17.18 14.66
N THR A 49 21.23 -18.03 14.47
CA THR A 49 21.23 -19.40 15.00
C THR A 49 22.35 -20.23 14.37
N LYS A 50 22.57 -20.13 13.09
CA LYS A 50 23.65 -20.84 12.40
C LYS A 50 25.01 -20.39 12.89
N ILE A 51 25.20 -19.10 13.05
CA ILE A 51 26.47 -18.56 13.57
C ILE A 51 26.70 -19.05 15.00
N ALA A 52 25.68 -19.03 15.82
CA ALA A 52 25.80 -19.47 17.21
C ALA A 52 26.07 -20.96 17.33
N SER A 53 25.61 -21.78 16.37
CA SER A 53 25.77 -23.24 16.42
C SER A 53 27.01 -23.73 15.69
N SER A 54 27.66 -22.86 14.94
CA SER A 54 28.91 -23.23 14.28
C SER A 54 30.10 -22.90 15.18
#